data_d04b4bb04bad269495a4390e053c4185
#
_entry.id   d04b4bb04bad269495a4390e053c4185
#
_cell.length_a   1.000
_cell.length_b   1.000
_cell.length_c   1.000
_cell.angle_alpha   90.00
_cell.angle_beta   90.00
_cell.angle_gamma   90.00
#
_symmetry.space_group_name_H-M   'P 1'
#
loop_
_entity.id
_entity.type
_entity.pdbx_description
1 polymer ?
#
loop_
_entity_poly.entity_id
_entity_poly.type
_entity_poly.pdbx_seq_one_letter_code
_entity_poly.pdbx_strand_id
1 'polypeptide(L)'
;MAVNRTPVLKRCRSLDLDPVYLGIDKKSRRKAKTAGRKISEYGMQLREKQKAKFIYGVLEKPFRNYYKKAEKMKGMTGENLMVMLESRLDSIIFRLGFARTRREARQIVDHKHVLVNGKSVNIPSYLVKAGDVIEIREKSKSLTRYKEILEATNGRLVPEWLEADRDALKGTVVQLPTREAIDVPVDEMLIVELYSK
;
A
#
# COMPACT_ATOMS: atom_id res chain seq x y z
N MET A 1 -17.20 5.05 5.37
CA MET A 1 -15.79 4.81 5.78
C MET A 1 -15.02 6.14 5.75
N ALA A 2 -14.18 6.44 6.74
CA ALA A 2 -13.37 7.67 6.73
C ALA A 2 -12.26 7.57 5.68
N VAL A 3 -12.21 8.50 4.74
CA VAL A 3 -11.27 8.52 3.61
C VAL A 3 -10.34 9.73 3.72
N ASN A 4 -9.05 9.53 3.48
CA ASN A 4 -8.09 10.62 3.39
C ASN A 4 -8.29 11.39 2.07
N ARG A 5 -8.79 12.63 2.14
CA ARG A 5 -9.05 13.51 0.98
C ARG A 5 -7.96 14.57 0.76
N THR A 6 -6.83 14.48 1.45
CA THR A 6 -5.75 15.47 1.28
C THR A 6 -5.22 15.49 -0.16
N PRO A 7 -4.87 16.68 -0.71
CA PRO A 7 -4.27 16.79 -2.04
C PRO A 7 -2.95 16.03 -2.11
N VAL A 8 -2.86 15.04 -3.00
CA VAL A 8 -1.76 14.07 -3.05
C VAL A 8 -0.41 14.75 -3.27
N LEU A 9 -0.25 15.53 -4.33
CA LEU A 9 1.02 16.19 -4.65
C LEU A 9 1.49 17.18 -3.57
N LYS A 10 0.56 17.84 -2.88
CA LYS A 10 0.90 18.71 -1.73
C LYS A 10 1.46 17.88 -0.58
N ARG A 11 0.84 16.73 -0.31
CA ARG A 11 1.26 15.84 0.77
C ARG A 11 2.59 15.16 0.44
N CYS A 12 2.78 14.67 -0.79
CA CYS A 12 4.05 14.11 -1.25
C CYS A 12 5.20 15.10 -1.01
N ARG A 13 5.05 16.36 -1.44
CA ARG A 13 6.06 17.40 -1.19
C ARG A 13 6.35 17.66 0.29
N SER A 14 5.33 17.60 1.16
CA SER A 14 5.51 17.84 2.59
C SER A 14 6.21 16.68 3.29
N LEU A 15 6.12 15.47 2.74
CA LEU A 15 6.71 14.26 3.27
C LEU A 15 8.01 13.85 2.55
N ASP A 16 8.40 14.61 1.51
CA ASP A 16 9.53 14.28 0.65
C ASP A 16 9.41 12.87 0.07
N LEU A 17 8.24 12.62 -0.51
CA LEU A 17 7.86 11.34 -1.10
C LEU A 17 7.61 11.50 -2.59
N ASP A 18 8.21 10.63 -3.40
CA ASP A 18 7.90 10.61 -4.83
C ASP A 18 6.46 10.08 -5.05
N PRO A 19 5.62 10.78 -5.83
CA PRO A 19 4.26 10.33 -6.17
C PRO A 19 4.20 8.96 -6.85
N VAL A 20 5.27 8.50 -7.48
CA VAL A 20 5.37 7.19 -8.14
C VAL A 20 5.05 6.05 -7.18
N TYR A 21 5.47 6.12 -5.91
CA TYR A 21 5.11 5.12 -4.87
C TYR A 21 3.60 5.00 -4.60
N LEU A 22 2.84 5.99 -5.04
CA LEU A 22 1.36 6.00 -4.95
C LEU A 22 0.70 5.58 -6.27
N GLY A 23 1.50 5.29 -7.31
CA GLY A 23 1.02 5.00 -8.66
C GLY A 23 0.56 6.26 -9.40
N ILE A 24 1.20 7.41 -9.17
CA ILE A 24 0.86 8.69 -9.78
C ILE A 24 2.08 9.24 -10.50
N ASP A 25 2.02 9.31 -11.83
CA ASP A 25 3.12 9.79 -12.67
C ASP A 25 3.23 11.32 -12.73
N LYS A 26 2.21 12.02 -12.23
CA LYS A 26 2.17 13.48 -12.24
C LYS A 26 3.17 14.08 -11.27
N LYS A 27 4.17 14.79 -11.80
CA LYS A 27 5.13 15.54 -10.99
C LYS A 27 4.58 16.92 -10.59
N SER A 28 4.96 17.38 -9.40
CA SER A 28 4.62 18.73 -8.94
C SER A 28 5.52 19.77 -9.61
N ARG A 29 4.93 20.84 -10.17
CA ARG A 29 5.69 22.00 -10.68
C ARG A 29 6.28 22.86 -9.55
N ARG A 30 5.79 22.73 -8.32
CA ARG A 30 6.26 23.50 -7.16
C ARG A 30 7.37 22.71 -6.45
N LYS A 31 8.48 23.36 -6.17
CA LYS A 31 9.56 22.76 -5.36
C LYS A 31 9.06 22.43 -3.94
N ALA A 32 9.64 21.43 -3.32
CA ALA A 32 9.46 21.20 -1.89
C ALA A 32 9.90 22.48 -1.15
N LYS A 33 9.16 22.87 -0.13
CA LYS A 33 9.65 23.93 0.76
C LYS A 33 10.85 23.33 1.50
N THR A 34 12.03 23.76 1.11
CA THR A 34 13.24 23.51 1.89
C THR A 34 13.00 24.16 3.24
N ALA A 35 12.78 23.34 4.25
CA ALA A 35 12.64 23.86 5.61
C ALA A 35 14.01 24.40 6.00
N GLY A 36 14.15 25.72 6.05
CA GLY A 36 15.34 26.38 6.57
C GLY A 36 15.55 26.15 8.08
N ARG A 37 14.69 25.35 8.69
CA ARG A 37 14.72 24.99 10.11
C ARG A 37 15.12 23.51 10.26
N LYS A 38 16.12 23.25 11.10
CA LYS A 38 16.51 21.88 11.48
C LYS A 38 15.30 21.13 12.04
N ILE A 39 15.00 19.97 11.47
CA ILE A 39 13.89 19.12 11.94
C ILE A 39 14.34 18.46 13.24
N SER A 40 13.54 18.51 14.29
CA SER A 40 13.80 17.80 15.55
C SER A 40 13.68 16.28 15.35
N GLU A 41 14.30 15.51 16.23
CA GLU A 41 14.19 14.04 16.24
C GLU A 41 12.73 13.56 16.24
N TYR A 42 11.92 14.10 17.14
CA TYR A 42 10.46 13.84 17.13
C TYR A 42 9.81 14.16 15.79
N GLY A 43 10.22 15.26 15.16
CA GLY A 43 9.71 15.65 13.83
C GLY A 43 10.07 14.64 12.75
N MET A 44 11.26 14.04 12.80
CA MET A 44 11.69 12.98 11.88
C MET A 44 10.87 11.70 12.10
N GLN A 45 10.74 11.25 13.33
CA GLN A 45 9.93 10.09 13.71
C GLN A 45 8.47 10.24 13.27
N LEU A 46 7.89 11.41 13.53
CA LEU A 46 6.53 11.72 13.11
C LEU A 46 6.37 11.72 11.59
N ARG A 47 7.38 12.24 10.87
CA ARG A 47 7.37 12.30 9.41
C ARG A 47 7.37 10.91 8.79
N GLU A 48 8.20 9.99 9.29
CA GLU A 48 8.27 8.61 8.80
C GLU A 48 6.93 7.87 9.03
N LYS A 49 6.34 8.02 10.22
CA LYS A 49 4.99 7.50 10.47
C LYS A 49 3.96 8.06 9.48
N GLN A 50 3.99 9.36 9.22
CA GLN A 50 3.05 9.98 8.28
C GLN A 50 3.31 9.53 6.83
N LYS A 51 4.57 9.26 6.43
CA LYS A 51 4.92 8.66 5.15
C LYS A 51 4.25 7.29 4.99
N ALA A 52 4.50 6.36 5.93
CA ALA A 52 3.91 5.02 5.90
C ALA A 52 2.38 5.08 5.82
N LYS A 53 1.75 5.85 6.69
CA LYS A 53 0.29 6.04 6.67
C LYS A 53 -0.24 6.56 5.35
N PHE A 54 0.49 7.47 4.71
CA PHE A 54 0.05 8.08 3.47
C PHE A 54 0.20 7.14 2.28
N ILE A 55 1.31 6.39 2.20
CA ILE A 55 1.56 5.40 1.15
C ILE A 55 0.47 4.33 1.16
N TYR A 56 0.17 3.75 2.32
CA TYR A 56 -0.84 2.70 2.46
C TYR A 56 -2.28 3.22 2.62
N GLY A 57 -2.46 4.54 2.69
CA GLY A 57 -3.77 5.17 2.85
C GLY A 57 -4.48 4.79 4.16
N VAL A 58 -3.72 4.46 5.20
CA VAL A 58 -4.24 4.04 6.51
C VAL A 58 -4.39 5.23 7.44
N LEU A 59 -5.52 5.31 8.18
CA LEU A 59 -5.75 6.34 9.18
C LEU A 59 -5.02 6.02 10.51
N GLU A 60 -4.90 7.01 11.42
CA GLU A 60 -4.11 6.88 12.65
C GLU A 60 -4.55 5.70 13.53
N LYS A 61 -5.84 5.60 13.84
CA LYS A 61 -6.36 4.53 14.71
C LYS A 61 -6.10 3.12 14.16
N PRO A 62 -6.44 2.80 12.89
CA PRO A 62 -6.06 1.53 12.28
C PRO A 62 -4.54 1.30 12.22
N PHE A 63 -3.74 2.31 11.92
CA PHE A 63 -2.29 2.18 11.87
C PHE A 63 -1.71 1.81 13.24
N ARG A 64 -2.15 2.47 14.30
CA ARG A 64 -1.78 2.13 15.68
C ARG A 64 -2.19 0.69 16.05
N ASN A 65 -3.33 0.22 15.54
CA ASN A 65 -3.74 -1.17 15.75
C ASN A 65 -2.83 -2.17 15.03
N TYR A 66 -2.32 -1.84 13.83
CA TYR A 66 -1.30 -2.65 13.15
C TYR A 66 -0.01 -2.68 13.95
N TYR A 67 0.46 -1.53 14.45
CA TYR A 67 1.64 -1.47 15.31
C TYR A 67 1.51 -2.37 16.53
N LYS A 68 0.42 -2.26 17.29
CA LYS A 68 0.16 -3.12 18.47
C LYS A 68 0.10 -4.61 18.15
N LYS A 69 -0.32 -4.98 16.93
CA LYS A 69 -0.30 -6.38 16.48
C LYS A 69 1.12 -6.81 16.14
N ALA A 70 1.87 -5.98 15.42
CA ALA A 70 3.25 -6.23 15.03
C ALA A 70 4.16 -6.40 16.25
N GLU A 71 3.95 -5.61 17.31
CA GLU A 71 4.68 -5.67 18.57
C GLU A 71 4.50 -7.03 19.30
N LYS A 72 3.35 -7.69 19.13
CA LYS A 72 3.06 -9.00 19.70
C LYS A 72 3.59 -10.18 18.88
N MET A 73 4.04 -9.92 17.67
CA MET A 73 4.60 -10.95 16.78
C MET A 73 6.07 -11.20 17.11
N LYS A 74 6.54 -12.41 16.83
CA LYS A 74 7.97 -12.73 16.92
C LYS A 74 8.75 -11.98 15.85
N GLY A 75 9.96 -11.53 16.17
CA GLY A 75 10.84 -10.80 15.25
C GLY A 75 10.82 -9.29 15.48
N MET A 76 11.33 -8.52 14.51
CA MET A 76 11.43 -7.07 14.60
C MET A 76 10.07 -6.40 14.37
N THR A 77 9.63 -5.59 15.32
CA THR A 77 8.31 -4.91 15.27
C THR A 77 8.13 -4.07 14.01
N GLY A 78 9.18 -3.36 13.59
CA GLY A 78 9.15 -2.52 12.38
C GLY A 78 8.93 -3.34 11.11
N GLU A 79 9.67 -4.43 10.93
CA GLU A 79 9.52 -5.35 9.80
C GLU A 79 8.12 -5.97 9.78
N ASN A 80 7.67 -6.51 10.93
CA ASN A 80 6.33 -7.08 11.06
C ASN A 80 5.23 -6.08 10.68
N LEU A 81 5.40 -4.80 11.06
CA LEU A 81 4.48 -3.73 10.68
C LEU A 81 4.44 -3.54 9.16
N MET A 82 5.60 -3.49 8.51
CA MET A 82 5.68 -3.31 7.05
C MET A 82 5.10 -4.50 6.30
N VAL A 83 5.41 -5.72 6.73
CA VAL A 83 4.84 -6.96 6.19
C VAL A 83 3.31 -6.96 6.31
N MET A 84 2.77 -6.60 7.47
CA MET A 84 1.31 -6.52 7.66
C MET A 84 0.65 -5.46 6.77
N LEU A 85 1.32 -4.34 6.51
CA LEU A 85 0.79 -3.28 5.64
C LEU A 85 0.82 -3.69 4.15
N GLU A 86 1.83 -4.44 3.73
CA GLU A 86 1.88 -4.98 2.35
C GLU A 86 0.94 -6.17 2.17
N SER A 87 0.72 -7.00 3.19
CA SER A 87 -0.19 -8.16 3.12
C SER A 87 -1.68 -7.78 3.07
N ARG A 88 -2.02 -6.51 3.07
CA ARG A 88 -3.41 -6.05 2.93
C ARG A 88 -3.90 -6.28 1.49
N LEU A 89 -5.14 -6.69 1.34
CA LEU A 89 -5.75 -6.97 0.04
C LEU A 89 -5.69 -5.77 -0.92
N ASP A 90 -5.91 -4.53 -0.42
CA ASP A 90 -5.78 -3.32 -1.23
C ASP A 90 -4.34 -3.09 -1.73
N SER A 91 -3.32 -3.41 -0.92
CA SER A 91 -1.91 -3.33 -1.32
C SER A 91 -1.56 -4.42 -2.34
N ILE A 92 -2.00 -5.65 -2.14
CA ILE A 92 -1.76 -6.77 -3.07
C ILE A 92 -2.33 -6.47 -4.46
N ILE A 93 -3.59 -6.00 -4.54
CA ILE A 93 -4.21 -5.64 -5.82
C ILE A 93 -3.43 -4.52 -6.54
N PHE A 94 -2.90 -3.57 -5.78
CA PHE A 94 -2.03 -2.54 -6.34
C PHE A 94 -0.70 -3.13 -6.85
N ARG A 95 -0.07 -4.04 -6.10
CA ARG A 95 1.19 -4.70 -6.48
C ARG A 95 1.03 -5.62 -7.70
N LEU A 96 -0.08 -6.34 -7.80
CA LEU A 96 -0.42 -7.17 -8.96
C LEU A 96 -0.69 -6.34 -10.25
N GLY A 97 -0.84 -5.02 -10.12
CA GLY A 97 -1.14 -4.16 -11.25
C GLY A 97 -2.62 -4.11 -11.64
N PHE A 98 -3.53 -4.64 -10.81
CA PHE A 98 -4.98 -4.62 -11.06
C PHE A 98 -5.64 -3.30 -10.64
N ALA A 99 -4.84 -2.34 -10.19
CA ALA A 99 -5.24 -0.96 -9.94
C ALA A 99 -4.06 -0.01 -10.17
N ARG A 100 -4.34 1.20 -10.66
CA ARG A 100 -3.32 2.24 -10.85
C ARG A 100 -2.78 2.77 -9.54
N THR A 101 -3.65 2.91 -8.54
CA THR A 101 -3.33 3.44 -7.22
C THR A 101 -3.93 2.58 -6.10
N ARG A 102 -3.35 2.64 -4.88
CA ARG A 102 -3.94 1.96 -3.71
C ARG A 102 -5.36 2.46 -3.36
N ARG A 103 -5.70 3.71 -3.71
CA ARG A 103 -7.07 4.24 -3.54
C ARG A 103 -8.04 3.55 -4.49
N GLU A 104 -7.65 3.35 -5.74
CA GLU A 104 -8.43 2.61 -6.72
C GLU A 104 -8.56 1.14 -6.33
N ALA A 105 -7.47 0.50 -5.88
CA ALA A 105 -7.49 -0.86 -5.36
C ALA A 105 -8.52 -1.02 -4.23
N ARG A 106 -8.51 -0.08 -3.28
CA ARG A 106 -9.48 -0.07 -2.19
C ARG A 106 -10.92 0.02 -2.69
N GLN A 107 -11.20 0.88 -3.67
CA GLN A 107 -12.52 1.01 -4.26
C GLN A 107 -12.96 -0.28 -4.97
N ILE A 108 -12.05 -0.93 -5.69
CA ILE A 108 -12.30 -2.22 -6.37
C ILE A 108 -12.71 -3.29 -5.34
N VAL A 109 -12.02 -3.36 -4.20
CA VAL A 109 -12.37 -4.29 -3.12
C VAL A 109 -13.71 -3.93 -2.48
N ASP A 110 -13.91 -2.66 -2.08
CA ASP A 110 -15.15 -2.18 -1.44
C ASP A 110 -16.39 -2.48 -2.30
N HIS A 111 -16.24 -2.42 -3.62
CA HIS A 111 -17.33 -2.70 -4.59
C HIS A 111 -17.48 -4.19 -4.93
N LYS A 112 -16.81 -5.09 -4.20
CA LYS A 112 -16.93 -6.56 -4.35
C LYS A 112 -16.50 -7.10 -5.73
N HIS A 113 -15.54 -6.45 -6.37
CA HIS A 113 -14.99 -6.93 -7.64
C HIS A 113 -13.92 -8.01 -7.46
N VAL A 114 -13.52 -8.32 -6.23
CA VAL A 114 -12.39 -9.20 -5.90
C VAL A 114 -12.88 -10.48 -5.24
N LEU A 115 -12.28 -11.59 -5.66
CA LEU A 115 -12.41 -12.89 -5.02
C LEU A 115 -11.07 -13.27 -4.40
N VAL A 116 -11.10 -13.88 -3.23
CA VAL A 116 -9.95 -14.54 -2.59
C VAL A 116 -10.33 -16.01 -2.41
N ASN A 117 -9.58 -16.91 -3.03
CA ASN A 117 -9.86 -18.33 -3.05
C ASN A 117 -11.32 -18.64 -3.49
N GLY A 118 -11.79 -17.94 -4.54
CA GLY A 118 -13.15 -18.07 -5.08
C GLY A 118 -14.24 -17.39 -4.25
N LYS A 119 -13.94 -16.81 -3.08
CA LYS A 119 -14.92 -16.14 -2.22
C LYS A 119 -14.83 -14.62 -2.36
N SER A 120 -15.98 -13.95 -2.50
CA SER A 120 -16.02 -12.50 -2.61
C SER A 120 -15.65 -11.82 -1.29
N VAL A 121 -14.64 -10.95 -1.33
CA VAL A 121 -14.16 -10.18 -0.19
C VAL A 121 -14.34 -8.68 -0.48
N ASN A 122 -14.95 -7.96 0.46
CA ASN A 122 -15.18 -6.50 0.37
C ASN A 122 -14.48 -5.71 1.48
N ILE A 123 -13.46 -6.31 2.09
CA ILE A 123 -12.71 -5.70 3.19
C ILE A 123 -11.28 -5.38 2.69
N PRO A 124 -10.94 -4.12 2.39
CA PRO A 124 -9.60 -3.76 1.88
C PRO A 124 -8.46 -4.08 2.84
N SER A 125 -8.77 -4.14 4.15
CA SER A 125 -7.81 -4.47 5.20
C SER A 125 -7.71 -5.99 5.48
N TYR A 126 -8.34 -6.82 4.66
CA TYR A 126 -8.18 -8.28 4.74
C TYR A 126 -6.70 -8.63 4.58
N LEU A 127 -6.16 -9.43 5.50
CA LEU A 127 -4.77 -9.86 5.46
C LEU A 127 -4.69 -11.18 4.68
N VAL A 128 -4.00 -11.12 3.57
CA VAL A 128 -3.78 -12.25 2.67
C VAL A 128 -2.64 -13.12 3.22
N LYS A 129 -2.71 -14.43 2.98
CA LYS A 129 -1.72 -15.42 3.40
C LYS A 129 -0.96 -15.97 2.20
N ALA A 130 0.18 -16.59 2.44
CA ALA A 130 0.88 -17.36 1.42
C ALA A 130 -0.04 -18.49 0.90
N GLY A 131 -0.05 -18.69 -0.40
CA GLY A 131 -0.91 -19.63 -1.10
C GLY A 131 -2.30 -19.09 -1.46
N ASP A 132 -2.68 -17.89 -1.00
CA ASP A 132 -3.97 -17.30 -1.39
C ASP A 132 -3.96 -16.88 -2.87
N VAL A 133 -5.06 -17.19 -3.55
CA VAL A 133 -5.32 -16.81 -4.94
C VAL A 133 -6.29 -15.63 -4.95
N ILE A 134 -5.87 -14.53 -5.59
CA ILE A 134 -6.65 -13.31 -5.72
C ILE A 134 -7.03 -13.15 -7.20
N GLU A 135 -8.30 -12.96 -7.47
CA GLU A 135 -8.80 -12.78 -8.83
C GLU A 135 -9.88 -11.70 -8.90
N ILE A 136 -9.99 -11.09 -10.08
CA ILE A 136 -11.09 -10.19 -10.37
C ILE A 136 -12.30 -11.05 -10.78
N ARG A 137 -13.45 -10.73 -10.20
CA ARG A 137 -14.72 -11.42 -10.45
C ARG A 137 -15.05 -11.43 -11.95
N GLU A 138 -15.47 -12.58 -12.50
CA GLU A 138 -15.70 -12.77 -13.92
C GLU A 138 -16.62 -11.70 -14.54
N LYS A 139 -17.75 -11.40 -13.89
CA LYS A 139 -18.68 -10.34 -14.32
C LYS A 139 -18.05 -8.94 -14.38
N SER A 140 -16.91 -8.75 -13.72
CA SER A 140 -16.21 -7.46 -13.67
C SER A 140 -15.10 -7.35 -14.71
N LYS A 141 -14.53 -8.47 -15.17
CA LYS A 141 -13.44 -8.51 -16.16
C LYS A 141 -13.81 -7.86 -17.49
N SER A 142 -15.08 -7.94 -17.87
CA SER A 142 -15.60 -7.33 -19.11
C SER A 142 -15.66 -5.80 -19.11
N LEU A 143 -15.49 -5.16 -17.94
CA LEU A 143 -15.54 -3.70 -17.83
C LEU A 143 -14.32 -3.05 -18.52
N THR A 144 -14.56 -2.06 -19.35
CA THR A 144 -13.55 -1.27 -20.09
C THR A 144 -12.46 -0.73 -19.16
N ARG A 145 -12.82 -0.41 -17.93
CA ARG A 145 -11.91 0.08 -16.89
C ARG A 145 -10.71 -0.85 -16.65
N TYR A 146 -10.90 -2.18 -16.68
CA TYR A 146 -9.78 -3.09 -16.44
C TYR A 146 -8.79 -3.12 -17.59
N LYS A 147 -9.26 -2.94 -18.84
CA LYS A 147 -8.37 -2.77 -20.00
C LYS A 147 -7.50 -1.53 -19.85
N GLU A 148 -8.09 -0.38 -19.50
CA GLU A 148 -7.37 0.87 -19.23
C GLU A 148 -6.38 0.74 -18.06
N ILE A 149 -6.73 -0.01 -17.01
CA ILE A 149 -5.84 -0.25 -15.87
C ILE A 149 -4.65 -1.09 -16.31
N LEU A 150 -4.86 -2.18 -17.04
CA LEU A 150 -3.79 -3.05 -17.53
C LEU A 150 -2.83 -2.30 -18.45
N GLU A 151 -3.33 -1.47 -19.36
CA GLU A 151 -2.51 -0.60 -20.21
C GLU A 151 -1.67 0.36 -19.38
N ALA A 152 -2.28 1.04 -18.40
CA ALA A 152 -1.60 2.01 -17.53
C ALA A 152 -0.59 1.35 -16.56
N THR A 153 -0.71 0.06 -16.28
CA THR A 153 0.15 -0.67 -15.35
C THR A 153 1.10 -1.67 -16.03
N ASN A 154 1.12 -1.69 -17.37
CA ASN A 154 1.89 -2.68 -18.14
C ASN A 154 3.40 -2.68 -17.81
N GLY A 155 3.99 -1.51 -17.55
CA GLY A 155 5.39 -1.38 -17.15
C GLY A 155 5.67 -1.58 -15.65
N ARG A 156 4.67 -1.92 -14.84
CA ARG A 156 4.88 -2.10 -13.40
C ARG A 156 5.47 -3.48 -13.12
N LEU A 157 6.60 -3.52 -12.40
CA LEU A 157 7.19 -4.76 -11.93
C LEU A 157 6.32 -5.36 -10.83
N VAL A 158 6.05 -6.65 -10.95
CA VAL A 158 5.41 -7.45 -9.90
C VAL A 158 6.51 -7.95 -8.98
N PRO A 159 6.41 -7.78 -7.66
CA PRO A 159 7.39 -8.31 -6.71
C PRO A 159 7.49 -9.84 -6.78
N GLU A 160 8.67 -10.40 -6.50
CA GLU A 160 8.95 -11.85 -6.56
C GLU A 160 8.07 -12.72 -5.65
N TRP A 161 7.54 -12.13 -4.58
CA TRP A 161 6.64 -12.83 -3.64
C TRP A 161 5.19 -12.92 -4.15
N LEU A 162 4.90 -12.35 -5.35
CA LEU A 162 3.61 -12.42 -6.04
C LEU A 162 3.80 -12.97 -7.45
N GLU A 163 2.89 -13.78 -7.89
CA GLU A 163 2.71 -14.15 -9.31
C GLU A 163 1.45 -13.48 -9.85
N ALA A 164 1.54 -12.92 -11.05
CA ALA A 164 0.41 -12.24 -11.69
C ALA A 164 0.19 -12.77 -13.11
N ASP A 165 -0.97 -13.32 -13.35
CA ASP A 165 -1.53 -13.52 -14.68
C ASP A 165 -2.42 -12.31 -15.00
N ARG A 166 -1.87 -11.38 -15.79
CA ARG A 166 -2.53 -10.13 -16.13
C ARG A 166 -3.70 -10.32 -17.08
N ASP A 167 -3.61 -11.28 -17.99
CA ASP A 167 -4.64 -11.56 -18.98
C ASP A 167 -5.87 -12.18 -18.32
N ALA A 168 -5.64 -13.10 -17.40
CA ALA A 168 -6.71 -13.69 -16.60
C ALA A 168 -7.17 -12.81 -15.42
N LEU A 169 -6.48 -11.66 -15.13
CA LEU A 169 -6.70 -10.82 -13.95
C LEU A 169 -6.69 -11.64 -12.64
N LYS A 170 -5.71 -12.52 -12.54
CA LYS A 170 -5.50 -13.46 -11.44
C LYS A 170 -4.09 -13.31 -10.90
N GLY A 171 -3.92 -13.43 -9.60
CA GLY A 171 -2.61 -13.42 -8.96
C GLY A 171 -2.57 -14.38 -7.78
N THR A 172 -1.37 -14.88 -7.48
CA THR A 172 -1.13 -15.79 -6.37
C THR A 172 -0.08 -15.19 -5.44
N VAL A 173 -0.30 -15.32 -4.14
CA VAL A 173 0.69 -14.97 -3.13
C VAL A 173 1.57 -16.18 -2.90
N VAL A 174 2.79 -16.17 -3.44
CA VAL A 174 3.75 -17.28 -3.29
C VAL A 174 4.21 -17.39 -1.85
N GLN A 175 4.64 -16.27 -1.29
CA GLN A 175 5.10 -16.14 0.09
C GLN A 175 4.75 -14.76 0.65
N LEU A 176 4.86 -14.58 1.96
CA LEU A 176 4.74 -13.24 2.54
C LEU A 176 6.00 -12.43 2.22
N PRO A 177 5.88 -11.11 1.99
CA PRO A 177 7.02 -10.27 1.68
C PRO A 177 8.01 -10.21 2.85
N THR A 178 9.31 -10.25 2.55
CA THR A 178 10.36 -9.86 3.49
C THR A 178 10.52 -8.34 3.49
N ARG A 179 11.20 -7.76 4.50
CA ARG A 179 11.44 -6.31 4.51
C ARG A 179 12.22 -5.84 3.29
N GLU A 180 13.18 -6.62 2.84
CA GLU A 180 14.03 -6.33 1.67
C GLU A 180 13.24 -6.30 0.37
N ALA A 181 12.22 -7.14 0.25
CA ALA A 181 11.32 -7.19 -0.91
C ALA A 181 10.31 -6.02 -0.94
N ILE A 182 10.27 -5.18 0.10
CA ILE A 182 9.36 -4.03 0.20
C ILE A 182 10.12 -2.75 -0.18
N ASP A 183 9.92 -2.26 -1.40
CA ASP A 183 10.56 -1.08 -2.01
C ASP A 183 9.98 0.27 -1.54
N VAL A 184 9.51 0.36 -0.32
CA VAL A 184 8.90 1.58 0.22
C VAL A 184 9.92 2.40 1.00
N PRO A 185 10.12 3.71 0.69
CA PRO A 185 11.13 4.56 1.31
C PRO A 185 10.68 5.05 2.70
N VAL A 186 10.57 4.13 3.64
CA VAL A 186 10.15 4.39 5.02
C VAL A 186 11.16 3.75 5.97
N ASP A 187 11.59 4.54 6.96
CA ASP A 187 12.38 4.04 8.08
C ASP A 187 11.42 3.60 9.21
N GLU A 188 11.22 2.29 9.31
CA GLU A 188 10.34 1.69 10.30
C GLU A 188 10.88 1.80 11.74
N MET A 189 12.21 1.92 11.91
CA MET A 189 12.81 2.06 13.25
C MET A 189 12.37 3.36 13.90
N LEU A 190 12.36 4.47 13.15
CA LEU A 190 11.84 5.75 13.63
C LEU A 190 10.36 5.69 14.01
N ILE A 191 9.58 4.83 13.36
CA ILE A 191 8.17 4.62 13.72
C ILE A 191 8.06 3.86 15.04
N VAL A 192 8.90 2.84 15.23
CA VAL A 192 8.95 2.07 16.49
C VAL A 192 9.35 2.98 17.64
N GLU A 193 10.42 3.77 17.51
CA GLU A 193 10.86 4.74 18.50
C GLU A 193 9.75 5.75 18.89
N LEU A 194 8.98 6.22 17.90
CA LEU A 194 7.87 7.15 18.16
C LEU A 194 6.78 6.54 19.03
N TYR A 195 6.48 5.25 18.86
CA TYR A 195 5.40 4.59 19.59
C TYR A 195 5.86 3.98 20.92
N SER A 196 7.16 3.79 21.13
CA SER A 196 7.74 3.28 22.38
C SER A 196 7.92 4.37 23.46
N LYS A 197 7.75 5.63 23.08
CA LYS A 197 7.66 6.79 23.98
C LYS A 197 6.22 6.89 24.50
#